data_2b20a03f49be46d09587721e2cf925a7
#
_entry.id   2b20a03f49be46d09587721e2cf925a7
#
_cell.length_a   1.000
_cell.length_b   1.000
_cell.length_c   1.000
_cell.angle_alpha   90.00
_cell.angle_beta   90.00
_cell.angle_gamma   90.00
#
_symmetry.space_group_name_H-M   'P 1'
#
loop_
_entity.id
_entity.type
_entity.pdbx_description
1 polymer ?
#
loop_
_entity_poly.entity_id
_entity_poly.type
_entity_poly.pdbx_seq_one_letter_code
_entity_poly.pdbx_strand_id
1 'polypeptide(L)'
;MQAHMTYRLRASGLLLAVLFSTGAMAETWHADPISGCAVYDKDDPKTEVVISWSGVCDDKGHASGDGVLSWFDDGKFLGRYVGEMQAGRFNGHGVLYVVAKSGGHDRFEGQFKDDEMDGYVDAKTATGIAFQGQLRSADLFGNGVVTTAAGDRYTGELSHGKMNGQGHLILASGEQFRGTFRNDEPEGAGEWLGADGDYYKGDFAAGQFSGQGRYEAADGDVYEGTFAAGEPDGQGRFVAASGRVITGRFKAGWPDGEVTVTTPDGKQLQELWSEGKLMSNKQ
;
A
#
# COMPACT_ATOMS: atom_id res chain seq x y z
N MET A 1 19.05 -23.80 -17.76
CA MET A 1 18.36 -23.37 -16.56
C MET A 1 18.76 -21.93 -16.33
N GLN A 2 18.00 -21.01 -16.88
CA GLN A 2 18.17 -19.57 -16.64
C GLN A 2 16.91 -19.14 -15.90
N ALA A 3 16.81 -19.48 -14.65
CA ALA A 3 15.81 -18.88 -13.78
C ALA A 3 16.45 -17.64 -13.18
N HIS A 4 16.11 -16.46 -13.72
CA HIS A 4 16.30 -15.21 -13.03
C HIS A 4 15.28 -15.19 -11.88
N MET A 5 15.53 -15.98 -10.84
CA MET A 5 14.73 -16.04 -9.62
C MET A 5 15.04 -14.88 -8.67
N THR A 6 15.57 -13.76 -9.19
CA THR A 6 15.83 -12.58 -8.37
C THR A 6 14.56 -11.76 -8.30
N TYR A 7 13.76 -11.98 -7.26
CA TYR A 7 12.52 -11.25 -7.08
C TYR A 7 12.64 -10.23 -5.94
N ARG A 8 12.20 -9.03 -6.22
CA ARG A 8 12.03 -7.96 -5.23
C ARG A 8 10.71 -7.24 -5.49
N LEU A 9 9.73 -7.45 -4.63
CA LEU A 9 8.49 -6.69 -4.64
C LEU A 9 8.83 -5.23 -4.27
N ARG A 10 8.78 -4.33 -5.25
CA ARG A 10 8.79 -2.90 -4.99
C ARG A 10 7.34 -2.44 -4.95
N ALA A 11 6.73 -2.44 -3.79
CA ALA A 11 5.60 -1.57 -3.55
C ALA A 11 6.13 -0.14 -3.68
N SER A 12 5.83 0.53 -4.80
CA SER A 12 6.03 1.98 -4.91
C SER A 12 5.23 2.58 -3.77
N GLY A 13 5.92 3.26 -2.84
CA GLY A 13 5.35 3.73 -1.59
C GLY A 13 3.96 4.30 -1.77
N LEU A 14 3.01 3.71 -1.08
CA LEU A 14 1.63 4.18 -0.97
C LEU A 14 1.62 5.43 -0.07
N LEU A 15 2.28 6.51 -0.53
CA LEU A 15 2.30 7.76 0.19
C LEU A 15 0.96 8.47 -0.06
N LEU A 16 -0.05 8.15 0.74
CA LEU A 16 -1.17 9.05 0.96
C LEU A 16 -0.66 10.16 1.90
N ALA A 17 0.10 11.11 1.36
CA ALA A 17 0.31 12.38 2.02
C ALA A 17 -1.03 13.13 1.95
N VAL A 18 -1.95 12.79 2.85
CA VAL A 18 -3.09 13.65 3.14
C VAL A 18 -2.47 14.91 3.74
N LEU A 19 -2.57 16.00 3.01
CA LEU A 19 -2.06 17.31 3.36
C LEU A 19 -2.78 17.86 4.59
N PHE A 20 -2.26 17.50 5.76
CA PHE A 20 -2.49 18.27 6.97
C PHE A 20 -1.13 18.76 7.46
N SER A 21 -0.82 20.03 7.16
CA SER A 21 0.42 20.64 7.65
C SER A 21 0.31 20.87 9.15
N THR A 22 1.20 20.25 9.93
CA THR A 22 1.35 20.52 11.36
C THR A 22 2.26 21.73 11.58
N GLY A 23 1.84 22.90 11.14
CA GLY A 23 2.49 24.16 11.49
C GLY A 23 1.62 24.91 12.51
N ALA A 24 2.19 25.37 13.62
CA ALA A 24 1.51 26.30 14.51
C ALA A 24 1.29 27.63 13.75
N MET A 25 0.10 27.79 13.18
CA MET A 25 -0.34 29.00 12.47
C MET A 25 -1.27 29.81 13.38
N ALA A 26 -1.41 31.10 13.10
CA ALA A 26 -2.32 31.96 13.82
C ALA A 26 -3.77 31.50 13.54
N GLU A 27 -4.59 31.39 14.59
CA GLU A 27 -6.01 31.09 14.46
C GLU A 27 -6.69 32.19 13.66
N THR A 28 -7.29 31.80 12.52
CA THR A 28 -8.03 32.74 11.64
C THR A 28 -9.50 32.36 11.64
N TRP A 29 -10.36 33.36 11.71
CA TRP A 29 -11.81 33.22 11.64
C TRP A 29 -12.34 33.95 10.41
N HIS A 30 -13.07 33.24 9.57
CA HIS A 30 -13.76 33.82 8.43
C HIS A 30 -15.26 33.89 8.72
N ALA A 31 -15.89 35.05 8.51
CA ALA A 31 -17.34 35.22 8.67
C ALA A 31 -18.03 35.16 7.31
N ASP A 32 -19.12 34.40 7.23
CA ASP A 32 -20.02 34.47 6.08
C ASP A 32 -20.64 35.85 5.97
N PRO A 33 -20.48 36.56 4.84
CA PRO A 33 -20.95 37.94 4.69
C PRO A 33 -22.47 38.10 4.74
N ILE A 34 -23.23 37.00 4.61
CA ILE A 34 -24.72 37.04 4.62
C ILE A 34 -25.25 36.69 6.01
N SER A 35 -24.85 35.55 6.57
CA SER A 35 -25.33 35.06 7.87
C SER A 35 -24.58 35.66 9.04
N GLY A 36 -23.33 36.09 8.85
CA GLY A 36 -22.41 36.49 9.89
C GLY A 36 -21.78 35.33 10.67
N CYS A 37 -22.14 34.07 10.37
CA CYS A 37 -21.60 32.91 11.03
C CYS A 37 -20.08 32.77 10.77
N ALA A 38 -19.29 32.62 11.84
CA ALA A 38 -17.85 32.47 11.74
C ALA A 38 -17.44 31.00 11.63
N VAL A 39 -16.46 30.73 10.79
CA VAL A 39 -15.81 29.43 10.58
C VAL A 39 -14.33 29.57 10.94
N TYR A 40 -13.81 28.59 11.67
CA TYR A 40 -12.40 28.52 12.03
C TYR A 40 -11.58 27.96 10.88
N ASP A 41 -10.42 28.56 10.62
CA ASP A 41 -9.43 28.08 9.66
C ASP A 41 -8.06 28.03 10.35
N LYS A 42 -7.52 26.82 10.49
CA LYS A 42 -6.21 26.59 11.11
C LYS A 42 -5.04 26.75 10.13
N ASP A 43 -5.31 26.70 8.83
CA ASP A 43 -4.30 26.51 7.81
C ASP A 43 -4.08 27.74 6.90
N ASP A 44 -4.97 28.73 6.92
CA ASP A 44 -4.84 29.89 6.03
C ASP A 44 -4.68 31.22 6.79
N PRO A 45 -3.44 31.78 6.84
CA PRO A 45 -3.24 33.15 7.34
C PRO A 45 -3.65 34.22 6.32
N LYS A 46 -4.15 33.85 5.13
CA LYS A 46 -4.57 34.79 4.10
C LYS A 46 -5.96 35.33 4.38
N THR A 47 -6.06 36.62 4.52
CA THR A 47 -7.28 37.36 4.85
C THR A 47 -8.30 37.50 3.71
N GLU A 48 -8.05 36.89 2.56
CA GLU A 48 -8.84 37.12 1.33
C GLU A 48 -9.83 35.99 0.98
N VAL A 49 -9.83 34.90 1.79
CA VAL A 49 -10.79 33.81 1.59
C VAL A 49 -12.21 34.26 1.98
N VAL A 50 -13.11 34.17 1.05
CA VAL A 50 -14.54 34.40 1.28
C VAL A 50 -15.24 33.07 1.47
N ILE A 51 -16.07 32.98 2.53
CA ILE A 51 -16.86 31.79 2.80
C ILE A 51 -18.35 32.04 2.56
N SER A 52 -19.10 30.94 2.36
CA SER A 52 -20.55 30.93 2.40
C SER A 52 -21.02 29.74 3.23
N TRP A 53 -21.86 29.98 4.24
CA TRP A 53 -22.44 28.98 5.11
C TRP A 53 -23.97 28.97 5.03
N SER A 54 -24.57 27.80 4.78
CA SER A 54 -26.04 27.67 4.60
C SER A 54 -26.78 27.22 5.87
N GLY A 55 -26.06 26.83 6.93
CA GLY A 55 -26.66 26.40 8.19
C GLY A 55 -26.91 27.55 9.16
N VAL A 56 -26.99 27.25 10.45
CA VAL A 56 -27.26 28.21 11.51
C VAL A 56 -25.98 28.65 12.23
N CYS A 57 -26.05 29.73 13.01
CA CYS A 57 -25.02 30.09 13.96
C CYS A 57 -25.40 29.63 15.38
N ASP A 58 -24.40 29.31 16.19
CA ASP A 58 -24.58 29.15 17.64
C ASP A 58 -24.73 30.51 18.34
N ASP A 59 -24.94 30.48 19.67
CA ASP A 59 -25.12 31.69 20.48
C ASP A 59 -23.90 32.62 20.49
N LYS A 60 -22.74 32.14 20.04
CA LYS A 60 -21.49 32.91 19.94
C LYS A 60 -21.22 33.44 18.53
N GLY A 61 -22.10 33.11 17.58
CA GLY A 61 -21.98 33.53 16.19
C GLY A 61 -21.10 32.58 15.34
N HIS A 62 -20.82 31.36 15.81
CA HIS A 62 -20.06 30.39 15.03
C HIS A 62 -21.01 29.52 14.20
N ALA A 63 -20.54 29.05 13.03
CA ALA A 63 -21.26 28.09 12.20
C ALA A 63 -21.52 26.79 12.98
N SER A 64 -22.78 26.31 12.96
CA SER A 64 -23.23 25.18 13.77
C SER A 64 -24.38 24.42 13.11
N GLY A 65 -24.54 23.13 13.44
CA GLY A 65 -25.56 22.25 12.84
C GLY A 65 -25.19 21.80 11.43
N ASP A 66 -26.16 21.18 10.76
CA ASP A 66 -26.01 20.71 9.38
C ASP A 66 -26.02 21.88 8.38
N GLY A 67 -25.14 21.81 7.38
CA GLY A 67 -25.09 22.82 6.34
C GLY A 67 -24.07 22.54 5.25
N VAL A 68 -23.94 23.51 4.37
CA VAL A 68 -22.95 23.55 3.30
C VAL A 68 -22.06 24.76 3.52
N LEU A 69 -20.79 24.52 3.79
CA LEU A 69 -19.74 25.53 3.74
C LEU A 69 -19.06 25.48 2.39
N SER A 70 -18.93 26.63 1.73
CA SER A 70 -18.11 26.79 0.53
C SER A 70 -17.08 27.88 0.75
N TRP A 71 -15.89 27.76 0.15
CA TRP A 71 -14.86 28.79 0.25
C TRP A 71 -14.28 29.12 -1.11
N PHE A 72 -13.89 30.40 -1.25
CA PHE A 72 -13.46 31.00 -2.50
C PHE A 72 -12.25 31.92 -2.26
N ASP A 73 -11.32 31.94 -3.21
CA ASP A 73 -10.20 32.89 -3.26
C ASP A 73 -10.33 33.69 -4.56
N ASP A 74 -10.40 35.02 -4.46
CA ASP A 74 -10.64 35.93 -5.59
C ASP A 74 -11.82 35.49 -6.50
N GLY A 75 -12.91 35.05 -5.86
CA GLY A 75 -14.13 34.56 -6.56
C GLY A 75 -13.97 33.16 -7.17
N LYS A 76 -12.79 32.53 -7.09
CA LYS A 76 -12.55 31.18 -7.58
C LYS A 76 -12.92 30.16 -6.49
N PHE A 77 -13.77 29.20 -6.83
CA PHE A 77 -14.13 28.09 -5.94
C PHE A 77 -12.92 27.24 -5.57
N LEU A 78 -12.68 27.04 -4.28
CA LEU A 78 -11.59 26.23 -3.74
C LEU A 78 -12.09 24.90 -3.18
N GLY A 79 -13.32 24.87 -2.63
CA GLY A 79 -13.86 23.66 -2.05
C GLY A 79 -15.17 23.88 -1.31
N ARG A 80 -15.73 22.79 -0.82
CA ARG A 80 -16.92 22.80 0.03
C ARG A 80 -16.91 21.64 1.02
N TYR A 81 -17.52 21.88 2.17
CA TYR A 81 -17.88 20.86 3.14
C TYR A 81 -19.41 20.76 3.21
N VAL A 82 -19.93 19.54 3.25
CA VAL A 82 -21.35 19.24 3.45
C VAL A 82 -21.47 18.34 4.66
N GLY A 83 -22.03 18.83 5.75
CA GLY A 83 -22.10 18.05 6.98
C GLY A 83 -22.38 18.91 8.21
N GLU A 84 -22.15 18.31 9.37
CA GLU A 84 -22.35 18.95 10.66
C GLU A 84 -21.16 19.82 11.03
N MET A 85 -21.44 21.02 11.54
CA MET A 85 -20.44 21.91 12.16
C MET A 85 -20.79 22.15 13.61
N GLN A 86 -19.75 22.30 14.43
CA GLN A 86 -19.86 22.67 15.84
C GLN A 86 -18.83 23.75 16.17
N ALA A 87 -19.30 24.88 16.71
CA ALA A 87 -18.45 25.99 17.08
C ALA A 87 -17.49 26.42 15.96
N GLY A 88 -17.98 26.49 14.73
CA GLY A 88 -17.23 26.90 13.55
C GLY A 88 -16.25 25.86 12.98
N ARG A 89 -16.31 24.60 13.41
CA ARG A 89 -15.43 23.50 12.99
C ARG A 89 -16.22 22.34 12.41
N PHE A 90 -15.57 21.57 11.51
CA PHE A 90 -16.15 20.32 11.01
C PHE A 90 -16.29 19.33 12.15
N ASN A 91 -17.48 18.79 12.31
CA ASN A 91 -17.81 17.78 13.31
C ASN A 91 -18.81 16.79 12.71
N GLY A 92 -18.98 15.63 13.37
CA GLY A 92 -19.93 14.63 12.94
C GLY A 92 -19.61 14.05 11.55
N HIS A 93 -20.63 13.52 10.89
CA HIS A 93 -20.47 12.96 9.54
C HIS A 93 -20.50 14.08 8.50
N GLY A 94 -19.57 14.04 7.54
CA GLY A 94 -19.51 15.03 6.48
C GLY A 94 -18.78 14.57 5.23
N VAL A 95 -18.95 15.36 4.18
CA VAL A 95 -18.27 15.19 2.89
C VAL A 95 -17.51 16.46 2.56
N LEU A 96 -16.21 16.35 2.47
CA LEU A 96 -15.29 17.43 2.10
C LEU A 96 -14.87 17.26 0.64
N TYR A 97 -15.01 18.32 -0.16
CA TYR A 97 -14.51 18.42 -1.52
C TYR A 97 -13.47 19.54 -1.58
N VAL A 98 -12.29 19.24 -2.09
CA VAL A 98 -11.20 20.22 -2.25
C VAL A 98 -10.76 20.23 -3.71
N VAL A 99 -10.62 21.42 -4.30
CA VAL A 99 -10.07 21.56 -5.65
C VAL A 99 -8.58 21.26 -5.61
N ALA A 100 -8.15 20.20 -6.31
CA ALA A 100 -6.77 19.80 -6.36
C ALA A 100 -5.92 20.73 -7.24
N LYS A 101 -4.66 20.94 -6.89
CA LYS A 101 -3.70 21.72 -7.69
C LYS A 101 -3.50 21.14 -9.10
N SER A 102 -3.68 19.82 -9.25
CA SER A 102 -3.61 19.10 -10.53
C SER A 102 -4.83 19.29 -11.43
N GLY A 103 -5.88 19.96 -10.92
CA GLY A 103 -7.23 20.00 -11.50
C GLY A 103 -8.09 18.83 -11.00
N GLY A 104 -9.42 18.97 -11.09
CA GLY A 104 -10.35 18.01 -10.49
C GLY A 104 -10.60 18.26 -9.00
N HIS A 105 -11.15 17.27 -8.32
CA HIS A 105 -11.53 17.39 -6.91
C HIS A 105 -11.08 16.18 -6.12
N ASP A 106 -10.50 16.42 -4.94
CA ASP A 106 -10.37 15.44 -3.89
C ASP A 106 -11.69 15.37 -3.13
N ARG A 107 -12.14 14.16 -2.77
CA ARG A 107 -13.35 13.92 -2.00
C ARG A 107 -13.02 13.06 -0.79
N PHE A 108 -13.48 13.48 0.37
CA PHE A 108 -13.31 12.79 1.63
C PHE A 108 -14.67 12.71 2.33
N GLU A 109 -15.15 11.51 2.64
CA GLU A 109 -16.40 11.28 3.35
C GLU A 109 -16.13 10.46 4.59
N GLY A 110 -16.67 10.91 5.74
CA GLY A 110 -16.46 10.20 7.00
C GLY A 110 -16.81 11.04 8.21
N GLN A 111 -16.26 10.59 9.36
CA GLN A 111 -16.43 11.30 10.62
C GLN A 111 -15.35 12.38 10.77
N PHE A 112 -15.78 13.54 11.23
CA PHE A 112 -14.92 14.67 11.56
C PHE A 112 -15.03 14.99 13.05
N LYS A 113 -13.95 15.44 13.62
CA LYS A 113 -13.85 15.98 14.97
C LYS A 113 -12.87 17.14 14.98
N ASP A 114 -13.35 18.31 15.30
CA ASP A 114 -12.54 19.54 15.40
C ASP A 114 -11.67 19.77 14.14
N ASP A 115 -12.29 19.70 12.94
CA ASP A 115 -11.69 19.81 11.61
C ASP A 115 -10.84 18.62 11.16
N GLU A 116 -10.58 17.66 12.01
CA GLU A 116 -9.81 16.46 11.67
C GLU A 116 -10.70 15.26 11.37
N MET A 117 -10.33 14.48 10.37
CA MET A 117 -11.02 13.22 10.12
C MET A 117 -10.58 12.19 11.18
N ASP A 118 -11.54 11.58 11.87
CA ASP A 118 -11.33 10.55 12.88
C ASP A 118 -12.42 9.48 12.76
N GLY A 119 -12.05 8.25 12.50
CA GLY A 119 -12.97 7.15 12.27
C GLY A 119 -12.92 6.58 10.86
N TYR A 120 -14.02 5.99 10.40
CA TYR A 120 -14.09 5.42 9.05
C TYR A 120 -14.20 6.51 7.99
N VAL A 121 -13.39 6.36 6.94
CA VAL A 121 -13.29 7.30 5.82
C VAL A 121 -13.38 6.57 4.49
N ASP A 122 -14.10 7.16 3.54
CA ASP A 122 -14.05 6.90 2.11
C ASP A 122 -13.45 8.12 1.42
N ALA A 123 -12.27 7.97 0.84
CA ALA A 123 -11.53 9.05 0.20
C ALA A 123 -11.20 8.72 -1.25
N LYS A 124 -11.28 9.73 -2.12
CA LYS A 124 -10.84 9.64 -3.52
C LYS A 124 -10.19 10.96 -3.93
N THR A 125 -8.96 10.87 -4.42
CA THR A 125 -8.23 12.04 -4.91
C THR A 125 -8.45 12.28 -6.41
N ALA A 126 -8.26 13.50 -6.85
CA ALA A 126 -8.25 13.89 -8.27
C ALA A 126 -7.19 13.13 -9.09
N THR A 127 -6.13 12.65 -8.43
CA THR A 127 -5.06 11.84 -9.05
C THR A 127 -5.43 10.37 -9.21
N GLY A 128 -6.63 9.95 -8.72
CA GLY A 128 -7.12 8.58 -8.86
C GLY A 128 -6.76 7.64 -7.72
N ILE A 129 -6.14 8.14 -6.64
CA ILE A 129 -5.93 7.35 -5.42
C ILE A 129 -7.26 7.25 -4.67
N ALA A 130 -7.63 6.06 -4.23
CA ALA A 130 -8.77 5.83 -3.38
C ALA A 130 -8.36 5.11 -2.08
N PHE A 131 -9.01 5.47 -0.98
CA PHE A 131 -8.82 4.86 0.33
C PHE A 131 -10.17 4.62 1.02
N GLN A 132 -10.32 3.46 1.62
CA GLN A 132 -11.45 3.13 2.48
C GLN A 132 -10.92 2.43 3.74
N GLY A 133 -11.14 3.01 4.91
CA GLY A 133 -10.62 2.44 6.16
C GLY A 133 -10.70 3.41 7.32
N GLN A 134 -9.92 3.11 8.38
CA GLN A 134 -9.91 3.88 9.61
C GLN A 134 -8.81 4.94 9.59
N LEU A 135 -9.17 6.16 10.00
CA LEU A 135 -8.24 7.23 10.36
C LEU A 135 -8.28 7.45 11.87
N ARG A 136 -7.14 7.79 12.44
CA ARG A 136 -7.01 8.30 13.80
C ARG A 136 -6.07 9.50 13.77
N SER A 137 -6.56 10.67 14.18
CA SER A 137 -5.79 11.93 14.12
C SER A 137 -5.14 12.13 12.74
N ALA A 138 -5.93 12.01 11.68
CA ALA A 138 -5.50 12.11 10.28
C ALA A 138 -4.45 11.06 9.83
N ASP A 139 -4.19 10.02 10.61
CA ASP A 139 -3.27 8.94 10.26
C ASP A 139 -4.02 7.66 9.87
N LEU A 140 -3.56 6.99 8.81
CA LEU A 140 -4.13 5.73 8.33
C LEU A 140 -3.72 4.60 9.28
N PHE A 141 -4.72 3.98 9.90
CA PHE A 141 -4.51 2.96 10.92
C PHE A 141 -5.54 1.83 10.82
N GLY A 142 -5.13 0.60 11.18
CA GLY A 142 -6.03 -0.57 11.19
C GLY A 142 -6.29 -1.12 9.78
N ASN A 143 -7.42 -1.80 9.61
CA ASN A 143 -7.75 -2.43 8.33
C ASN A 143 -8.30 -1.42 7.32
N GLY A 144 -7.81 -1.50 6.10
CA GLY A 144 -8.26 -0.63 5.03
C GLY A 144 -8.05 -1.23 3.63
N VAL A 145 -8.61 -0.53 2.67
CA VAL A 145 -8.41 -0.78 1.24
C VAL A 145 -7.80 0.47 0.63
N VAL A 146 -6.69 0.32 -0.06
CA VAL A 146 -6.05 1.40 -0.82
C VAL A 146 -5.96 1.00 -2.28
N THR A 147 -6.33 1.91 -3.17
CA THR A 147 -6.14 1.75 -4.61
C THR A 147 -5.30 2.90 -5.12
N THR A 148 -4.22 2.62 -5.83
CA THR A 148 -3.36 3.64 -6.45
C THR A 148 -3.94 4.13 -7.78
N ALA A 149 -3.44 5.27 -8.28
CA ALA A 149 -3.76 5.75 -9.62
C ALA A 149 -3.33 4.77 -10.74
N ALA A 150 -2.34 3.94 -10.49
CA ALA A 150 -1.88 2.91 -11.41
C ALA A 150 -2.79 1.67 -11.44
N GLY A 151 -3.68 1.53 -10.45
CA GLY A 151 -4.58 0.39 -10.31
C GLY A 151 -4.10 -0.69 -9.34
N ASP A 152 -2.97 -0.47 -8.63
CA ASP A 152 -2.56 -1.37 -7.57
C ASP A 152 -3.59 -1.31 -6.43
N ARG A 153 -3.89 -2.46 -5.84
CA ARG A 153 -4.87 -2.55 -4.76
C ARG A 153 -4.30 -3.32 -3.57
N TYR A 154 -4.28 -2.65 -2.43
CA TYR A 154 -3.96 -3.27 -1.15
C TYR A 154 -5.22 -3.43 -0.31
N THR A 155 -5.34 -4.54 0.39
CA THR A 155 -6.38 -4.80 1.41
C THR A 155 -5.72 -5.44 2.61
N GLY A 156 -5.75 -4.80 3.76
CA GLY A 156 -5.08 -5.31 4.94
C GLY A 156 -4.85 -4.25 6.00
N GLU A 157 -3.96 -4.57 6.93
CA GLU A 157 -3.60 -3.70 8.03
C GLU A 157 -2.67 -2.58 7.58
N LEU A 158 -2.93 -1.38 8.06
CA LEU A 158 -2.15 -0.17 7.84
C LEU A 158 -1.67 0.40 9.17
N SER A 159 -0.51 1.01 9.17
CA SER A 159 0.02 1.79 10.28
C SER A 159 0.85 2.95 9.73
N HIS A 160 0.54 4.17 10.15
CA HIS A 160 1.18 5.40 9.64
C HIS A 160 1.19 5.47 8.11
N GLY A 161 0.04 5.13 7.49
CA GLY A 161 -0.13 5.13 6.05
C GLY A 161 0.66 4.07 5.28
N LYS A 162 1.29 3.12 5.97
CA LYS A 162 2.07 2.04 5.38
C LYS A 162 1.38 0.69 5.56
N MET A 163 1.60 -0.22 4.62
CA MET A 163 1.22 -1.62 4.77
C MET A 163 2.00 -2.22 5.95
N ASN A 164 1.26 -2.74 6.94
CA ASN A 164 1.81 -3.42 8.13
C ASN A 164 0.85 -4.55 8.52
N GLY A 165 1.37 -5.61 9.15
CA GLY A 165 0.53 -6.74 9.53
C GLY A 165 0.06 -7.56 8.33
N GLN A 166 -1.09 -8.22 8.46
CA GLN A 166 -1.63 -9.10 7.42
C GLN A 166 -2.27 -8.29 6.28
N GLY A 167 -1.97 -8.70 5.04
CA GLY A 167 -2.53 -8.02 3.88
C GLY A 167 -2.48 -8.82 2.58
N HIS A 168 -3.18 -8.29 1.60
CA HIS A 168 -3.21 -8.76 0.22
C HIS A 168 -2.97 -7.58 -0.72
N LEU A 169 -1.87 -7.61 -1.44
CA LEU A 169 -1.50 -6.65 -2.47
C LEU A 169 -1.71 -7.28 -3.85
N ILE A 170 -2.39 -6.57 -4.73
CA ILE A 170 -2.55 -6.90 -6.14
C ILE A 170 -2.02 -5.71 -6.92
N LEU A 171 -0.97 -5.92 -7.72
CA LEU A 171 -0.42 -4.89 -8.60
C LEU A 171 -1.21 -4.81 -9.92
N ALA A 172 -1.19 -3.67 -10.55
CA ALA A 172 -1.81 -3.46 -11.87
C ALA A 172 -1.22 -4.38 -12.95
N SER A 173 0.00 -4.90 -12.76
CA SER A 173 0.63 -5.94 -13.58
C SER A 173 -0.07 -7.30 -13.51
N GLY A 174 -0.91 -7.54 -12.50
CA GLY A 174 -1.50 -8.84 -12.18
C GLY A 174 -0.72 -9.63 -11.12
N GLU A 175 0.47 -9.17 -10.77
CA GLU A 175 1.26 -9.75 -9.68
C GLU A 175 0.55 -9.59 -8.34
N GLN A 176 0.62 -10.60 -7.46
CA GLN A 176 -0.05 -10.60 -6.16
C GLN A 176 0.87 -11.05 -5.04
N PHE A 177 0.68 -10.49 -3.87
CA PHE A 177 1.28 -10.98 -2.62
C PHE A 177 0.22 -11.05 -1.52
N ARG A 178 0.19 -12.16 -0.79
CA ARG A 178 -0.63 -12.35 0.41
C ARG A 178 0.26 -12.81 1.55
N GLY A 179 0.25 -12.10 2.66
CA GLY A 179 1.08 -12.44 3.82
C GLY A 179 1.26 -11.26 4.76
N THR A 180 2.35 -11.28 5.50
CA THR A 180 2.69 -10.22 6.45
C THR A 180 3.49 -9.13 5.76
N PHE A 181 3.21 -7.88 6.10
CA PHE A 181 3.95 -6.70 5.68
C PHE A 181 4.61 -6.02 6.87
N ARG A 182 5.74 -5.38 6.63
CA ARG A 182 6.39 -4.45 7.54
C ARG A 182 6.88 -3.23 6.77
N ASN A 183 6.32 -2.05 7.06
CA ASN A 183 6.67 -0.78 6.41
C ASN A 183 6.68 -0.88 4.87
N ASP A 184 5.59 -1.36 4.29
CA ASP A 184 5.35 -1.56 2.86
C ASP A 184 6.08 -2.74 2.21
N GLU A 185 6.89 -3.50 2.93
CA GLU A 185 7.63 -4.64 2.40
C GLU A 185 7.09 -5.98 2.94
N PRO A 186 6.96 -7.02 2.10
CA PRO A 186 6.72 -8.39 2.55
C PRO A 186 7.76 -8.87 3.56
N GLU A 187 7.27 -9.48 4.65
CA GLU A 187 8.09 -9.96 5.76
C GLU A 187 7.48 -11.21 6.38
N GLY A 188 8.31 -12.23 6.72
CA GLY A 188 7.80 -13.48 7.29
C GLY A 188 7.09 -14.35 6.26
N ALA A 189 6.17 -15.22 6.71
CA ALA A 189 5.50 -16.17 5.81
C ALA A 189 4.51 -15.48 4.87
N GLY A 190 4.51 -15.93 3.60
CA GLY A 190 3.62 -15.38 2.58
C GLY A 190 3.52 -16.23 1.32
N GLU A 191 2.63 -15.81 0.43
CA GLU A 191 2.40 -16.38 -0.89
C GLU A 191 2.52 -15.27 -1.93
N TRP A 192 3.24 -15.53 -2.99
CA TRP A 192 3.41 -14.64 -4.12
C TRP A 192 2.99 -15.34 -5.42
N LEU A 193 2.31 -14.63 -6.28
CA LEU A 193 1.95 -15.03 -7.63
C LEU A 193 2.46 -13.96 -8.60
N GLY A 194 3.36 -14.33 -9.50
CA GLY A 194 3.87 -13.50 -10.57
C GLY A 194 2.85 -13.26 -11.68
N ALA A 195 3.00 -12.17 -12.41
CA ALA A 195 2.16 -11.85 -13.57
C ALA A 195 2.31 -12.88 -14.71
N ASP A 196 3.41 -13.60 -14.75
CA ASP A 196 3.72 -14.68 -15.71
C ASP A 196 3.19 -16.05 -15.28
N GLY A 197 2.67 -16.16 -14.05
CA GLY A 197 2.14 -17.39 -13.47
C GLY A 197 3.10 -18.16 -12.58
N ASP A 198 4.30 -17.62 -12.34
CA ASP A 198 5.20 -18.16 -11.32
C ASP A 198 4.57 -18.03 -9.93
N TYR A 199 4.80 -19.00 -9.07
CA TYR A 199 4.26 -19.01 -7.72
C TYR A 199 5.33 -19.30 -6.69
N TYR A 200 5.30 -18.57 -5.57
CA TYR A 200 6.15 -18.84 -4.42
C TYR A 200 5.33 -18.87 -3.13
N LYS A 201 5.65 -19.84 -2.27
CA LYS A 201 5.13 -19.93 -0.92
C LYS A 201 6.26 -20.21 0.04
N GLY A 202 6.48 -19.32 0.99
CA GLY A 202 7.61 -19.44 1.92
C GLY A 202 7.81 -18.17 2.74
N ASP A 203 9.04 -18.03 3.26
CA ASP A 203 9.43 -16.87 4.05
C ASP A 203 9.91 -15.73 3.14
N PHE A 204 9.67 -14.50 3.62
CA PHE A 204 10.10 -13.25 3.01
C PHE A 204 10.94 -12.44 4.00
N ALA A 205 11.93 -11.73 3.49
CA ALA A 205 12.67 -10.72 4.23
C ALA A 205 12.92 -9.51 3.32
N ALA A 206 12.49 -8.31 3.75
CA ALA A 206 12.63 -7.08 3.00
C ALA A 206 12.16 -7.21 1.53
N GLY A 207 10.99 -7.83 1.32
CA GLY A 207 10.36 -8.03 0.02
C GLY A 207 11.01 -9.10 -0.87
N GLN A 208 11.94 -9.91 -0.37
CA GLN A 208 12.63 -10.95 -1.11
C GLN A 208 12.34 -12.34 -0.55
N PHE A 209 12.34 -13.39 -1.39
CA PHE A 209 12.28 -14.78 -0.94
C PHE A 209 13.45 -15.08 -0.01
N SER A 210 13.16 -15.71 1.12
CA SER A 210 14.11 -15.97 2.19
C SER A 210 13.74 -17.25 2.93
N GLY A 211 14.65 -17.78 3.78
CA GLY A 211 14.33 -18.93 4.62
C GLY A 211 13.86 -20.14 3.82
N GLN A 212 12.87 -20.86 4.35
CA GLN A 212 12.31 -22.03 3.67
C GLN A 212 11.19 -21.63 2.73
N GLY A 213 11.18 -22.21 1.54
CA GLY A 213 10.14 -21.92 0.57
C GLY A 213 10.03 -22.94 -0.55
N ARG A 214 8.91 -22.86 -1.27
CA ARG A 214 8.62 -23.61 -2.48
C ARG A 214 8.30 -22.62 -3.59
N TYR A 215 9.06 -22.71 -4.67
CA TYR A 215 8.84 -21.95 -5.90
C TYR A 215 8.39 -22.90 -7.01
N GLU A 216 7.39 -22.51 -7.75
CA GLU A 216 6.84 -23.20 -8.91
C GLU A 216 6.86 -22.23 -10.09
N ALA A 217 7.68 -22.51 -11.09
CA ALA A 217 7.70 -21.75 -12.31
C ALA A 217 6.49 -22.09 -13.22
N ALA A 218 6.01 -21.15 -14.01
CA ALA A 218 4.90 -21.33 -14.93
C ALA A 218 5.16 -22.43 -15.97
N ASP A 219 6.43 -22.72 -16.28
CA ASP A 219 6.83 -23.80 -17.18
C ASP A 219 6.85 -25.18 -16.52
N GLY A 220 6.57 -25.28 -15.22
CA GLY A 220 6.46 -26.50 -14.45
C GLY A 220 7.74 -26.92 -13.71
N ASP A 221 8.81 -26.10 -13.72
CA ASP A 221 9.96 -26.30 -12.86
C ASP A 221 9.59 -26.00 -11.40
N VAL A 222 10.07 -26.78 -10.45
CA VAL A 222 9.79 -26.59 -9.02
C VAL A 222 11.09 -26.62 -8.23
N TYR A 223 11.26 -25.66 -7.33
CA TYR A 223 12.30 -25.69 -6.31
C TYR A 223 11.68 -25.67 -4.92
N GLU A 224 12.17 -26.52 -4.04
CA GLU A 224 11.81 -26.56 -2.62
C GLU A 224 13.08 -26.62 -1.78
N GLY A 225 13.27 -25.65 -0.89
CA GLY A 225 14.49 -25.54 -0.10
C GLY A 225 14.69 -24.16 0.50
N THR A 226 15.96 -23.86 0.78
CA THR A 226 16.34 -22.58 1.39
C THR A 226 16.57 -21.52 0.32
N PHE A 227 16.11 -20.30 0.62
CA PHE A 227 16.30 -19.09 -0.16
C PHE A 227 17.10 -18.05 0.62
N ALA A 228 17.90 -17.27 -0.09
CA ALA A 228 18.53 -16.07 0.42
C ALA A 228 18.56 -14.99 -0.66
N ALA A 229 18.18 -13.76 -0.30
CA ALA A 229 18.17 -12.62 -1.22
C ALA A 229 17.39 -12.85 -2.53
N GLY A 230 16.29 -13.61 -2.46
CA GLY A 230 15.42 -13.91 -3.61
C GLY A 230 15.83 -15.13 -4.44
N GLU A 231 16.93 -15.81 -4.11
CA GLU A 231 17.47 -16.93 -4.89
C GLU A 231 17.60 -18.22 -4.05
N PRO A 232 17.47 -19.42 -4.67
CA PRO A 232 17.85 -20.68 -4.04
C PRO A 232 19.28 -20.62 -3.48
N ASP A 233 19.43 -20.75 -2.15
CA ASP A 233 20.73 -20.76 -1.48
C ASP A 233 20.66 -21.63 -0.21
N GLY A 234 21.41 -22.73 -0.19
CA GLY A 234 21.39 -23.75 0.86
C GLY A 234 20.91 -25.10 0.36
N GLN A 235 20.37 -25.91 1.25
CA GLN A 235 19.86 -27.24 0.88
C GLN A 235 18.53 -27.15 0.17
N GLY A 236 18.37 -27.92 -0.90
CA GLY A 236 17.15 -27.90 -1.65
C GLY A 236 16.99 -29.04 -2.65
N ARG A 237 15.80 -29.10 -3.22
CA ARG A 237 15.39 -30.06 -4.23
C ARG A 237 14.78 -29.29 -5.41
N PHE A 238 15.38 -29.45 -6.57
CA PHE A 238 14.85 -28.92 -7.83
C PHE A 238 14.27 -30.08 -8.65
N VAL A 239 13.08 -29.86 -9.21
CA VAL A 239 12.39 -30.78 -10.10
C VAL A 239 12.12 -30.06 -11.41
N ALA A 240 12.80 -30.42 -12.46
CA ALA A 240 12.50 -29.88 -13.78
C ALA A 240 11.18 -30.45 -14.34
N ALA A 241 10.48 -29.69 -15.15
CA ALA A 241 9.28 -30.11 -15.87
C ALA A 241 9.52 -31.37 -16.71
N SER A 242 10.76 -31.60 -17.15
CA SER A 242 11.21 -32.82 -17.83
C SER A 242 11.26 -34.08 -16.96
N GLY A 243 11.07 -33.93 -15.63
CA GLY A 243 11.16 -35.00 -14.65
C GLY A 243 12.57 -35.25 -14.08
N ARG A 244 13.59 -34.48 -14.50
CA ARG A 244 14.92 -34.53 -13.86
C ARG A 244 14.85 -33.90 -12.46
N VAL A 245 15.42 -34.56 -11.47
CA VAL A 245 15.47 -34.08 -10.09
C VAL A 245 16.90 -33.84 -9.67
N ILE A 246 17.22 -32.73 -9.04
CA ILE A 246 18.51 -32.38 -8.44
C ILE A 246 18.29 -32.16 -6.96
N THR A 247 19.02 -32.89 -6.11
CA THR A 247 18.93 -32.73 -4.65
C THR A 247 20.34 -32.49 -4.11
N GLY A 248 20.49 -31.44 -3.31
CA GLY A 248 21.77 -31.06 -2.73
C GLY A 248 21.83 -29.61 -2.36
N ARG A 249 23.05 -29.08 -2.31
CA ARG A 249 23.27 -27.66 -2.03
C ARG A 249 23.08 -26.83 -3.30
N PHE A 250 22.49 -25.66 -3.10
CA PHE A 250 22.37 -24.59 -4.10
C PHE A 250 23.10 -23.35 -3.59
N LYS A 251 23.57 -22.51 -4.51
CA LYS A 251 24.17 -21.22 -4.26
C LYS A 251 23.82 -20.26 -5.39
N ALA A 252 23.25 -19.11 -5.05
CA ALA A 252 22.84 -18.11 -6.03
C ALA A 252 22.04 -18.70 -7.21
N GLY A 253 21.04 -19.55 -6.90
CA GLY A 253 20.15 -20.18 -7.87
C GLY A 253 20.69 -21.44 -8.57
N TRP A 254 21.96 -21.83 -8.34
CA TRP A 254 22.59 -22.95 -9.04
C TRP A 254 22.99 -24.08 -8.09
N PRO A 255 22.99 -25.34 -8.57
CA PRO A 255 23.62 -26.41 -7.81
C PRO A 255 25.07 -26.09 -7.49
N ASP A 256 25.54 -26.39 -6.27
CA ASP A 256 26.90 -26.11 -5.77
C ASP A 256 27.42 -27.27 -4.93
N GLY A 257 28.61 -27.74 -5.25
CA GLY A 257 29.23 -28.93 -4.62
C GLY A 257 28.66 -30.24 -5.15
N GLU A 258 28.70 -31.28 -4.33
CA GLU A 258 28.18 -32.61 -4.69
C GLU A 258 26.64 -32.60 -4.58
N VAL A 259 25.96 -33.02 -5.65
CA VAL A 259 24.51 -33.16 -5.72
C VAL A 259 24.12 -34.51 -6.27
N THR A 260 22.99 -35.04 -5.85
CA THR A 260 22.37 -36.23 -6.43
C THR A 260 21.41 -35.81 -7.53
N VAL A 261 21.57 -36.34 -8.72
CA VAL A 261 20.69 -36.16 -9.86
C VAL A 261 19.93 -37.46 -10.14
N THR A 262 18.59 -37.36 -10.15
CA THR A 262 17.74 -38.46 -10.60
C THR A 262 17.19 -38.14 -11.97
N THR A 263 17.49 -38.97 -12.95
CA THR A 263 16.97 -38.85 -14.32
C THR A 263 15.50 -39.32 -14.42
N PRO A 264 14.75 -38.94 -15.46
CA PRO A 264 13.34 -39.32 -15.59
C PRO A 264 13.10 -40.84 -15.63
N ASP A 265 14.07 -41.63 -16.07
CA ASP A 265 14.08 -43.11 -16.05
C ASP A 265 14.49 -43.71 -14.69
N GLY A 266 14.71 -42.86 -13.67
CA GLY A 266 15.00 -43.24 -12.30
C GLY A 266 16.48 -43.52 -11.99
N LYS A 267 17.40 -43.36 -12.93
CA LYS A 267 18.83 -43.52 -12.69
C LYS A 267 19.36 -42.40 -11.81
N GLN A 268 20.15 -42.73 -10.78
CA GLN A 268 20.82 -41.77 -9.92
C GLN A 268 22.29 -41.58 -10.34
N LEU A 269 22.70 -40.31 -10.37
CA LEU A 269 24.04 -39.87 -10.71
C LEU A 269 24.55 -38.96 -9.59
N GLN A 270 25.83 -39.01 -9.28
CA GLN A 270 26.49 -38.01 -8.43
C GLN A 270 27.22 -37.01 -9.31
N GLU A 271 26.80 -35.76 -9.25
CA GLU A 271 27.39 -34.67 -10.04
C GLU A 271 28.09 -33.68 -9.12
N LEU A 272 29.27 -33.19 -9.52
CA LEU A 272 29.96 -32.09 -8.86
C LEU A 272 29.74 -30.79 -9.66
N TRP A 273 29.18 -29.78 -9.02
CA TRP A 273 28.89 -28.48 -9.63
C TRP A 273 29.68 -27.37 -8.94
N SER A 274 30.08 -26.38 -9.70
CA SER A 274 30.64 -25.12 -9.18
C SER A 274 30.23 -23.97 -10.06
N GLU A 275 29.71 -22.87 -9.45
CA GLU A 275 29.29 -21.67 -10.14
C GLU A 275 28.37 -21.94 -11.35
N GLY A 276 27.42 -22.85 -11.19
CA GLY A 276 26.44 -23.20 -12.23
C GLY A 276 27.01 -24.08 -13.36
N LYS A 277 28.24 -24.60 -13.24
CA LYS A 277 28.86 -25.47 -14.23
C LYS A 277 29.09 -26.88 -13.67
N LEU A 278 28.73 -27.87 -14.49
CA LEU A 278 29.04 -29.27 -14.19
C LEU A 278 30.57 -29.51 -14.32
N MET A 279 31.20 -29.87 -13.22
CA MET A 279 32.65 -30.12 -13.15
C MET A 279 32.99 -31.59 -13.39
N SER A 280 32.19 -32.50 -12.87
CA SER A 280 32.37 -33.94 -13.06
C SER A 280 31.08 -34.70 -12.82
N ASN A 281 31.00 -35.89 -13.42
CA ASN A 281 29.88 -36.83 -13.27
C ASN A 281 30.45 -38.16 -12.86
N LYS A 282 30.07 -38.70 -11.69
CA LYS A 282 30.43 -40.03 -11.21
C LYS A 282 29.21 -40.93 -11.42
N GLN A 283 29.40 -41.99 -12.20
CA GLN A 283 28.42 -43.06 -12.38
C GLN A 283 28.34 -43.95 -11.17
#